data_6534c3a25e60427d40e35c29ecf873cc
#
_entry.id   6534c3a25e60427d40e35c29ecf873cc
#
_cell.length_a   1.000
_cell.length_b   1.000
_cell.length_c   1.000
_cell.angle_alpha   90.00
_cell.angle_beta   90.00
_cell.angle_gamma   90.00
#
_symmetry.space_group_name_H-M   'P 1'
#
loop_
_entity.id
_entity.type
_entity.pdbx_description
1 polymer ?
#
loop_
_entity_poly.entity_id
_entity_poly.type
_entity_poly.pdbx_seq_one_letter_code
_entity_poly.pdbx_strand_id
1 'polypeptide(L)'
;MFAHHEQIAYENMHAVSVTGRPWHELDRALLEYRPLIGVLTDRVHTPDAIAKRMMEYHLDKDYTMRVAEHLGNPEKEKIYKTYPIEEISEMSFSNPNCVLLMKDPNSTQQRPALGIPDTKFVLLNNRTKMITKAPIRVIDLSLLELHDSRSFWDIGACTGSVSIEARRQYPHLDIRAFEVREECESIIRANARLHSAPGINLHIGNFLDLPIEENTAVDAVFIG
;
A
#
# COMPACT_ATOMS: atom_id res chain seq x y z
N MET A 1 -23.36 -6.28 8.55
CA MET A 1 -23.73 -5.99 9.94
C MET A 1 -23.25 -4.59 10.35
N PHE A 2 -21.94 -4.27 10.40
CA PHE A 2 -21.44 -2.96 10.86
C PHE A 2 -21.98 -1.77 10.03
N ALA A 3 -21.86 -1.78 8.72
CA ALA A 3 -22.38 -0.71 7.86
C ALA A 3 -23.90 -0.53 7.99
N HIS A 4 -24.65 -1.62 8.14
CA HIS A 4 -26.10 -1.57 8.40
C HIS A 4 -26.42 -0.91 9.75
N HIS A 5 -25.66 -1.24 10.79
CA HIS A 5 -25.84 -0.64 12.13
C HIS A 5 -25.60 0.88 12.11
N GLU A 6 -24.65 1.34 11.32
CA GLU A 6 -24.30 2.75 11.15
C GLU A 6 -25.13 3.46 10.07
N GLN A 7 -26.13 2.80 9.49
CA GLN A 7 -26.96 3.33 8.41
C GLN A 7 -26.16 3.80 7.18
N ILE A 8 -25.03 3.13 6.91
CA ILE A 8 -24.18 3.41 5.76
C ILE A 8 -24.66 2.54 4.60
N ALA A 9 -24.87 3.14 3.43
CA ALA A 9 -25.14 2.40 2.21
C ALA A 9 -23.92 1.51 1.85
N TYR A 10 -24.10 0.20 1.95
CA TYR A 10 -23.00 -0.78 1.83
C TYR A 10 -22.99 -1.54 0.50
N GLU A 11 -23.88 -1.20 -0.42
CA GLU A 11 -24.00 -1.85 -1.73
C GLU A 11 -22.70 -1.80 -2.54
N ASN A 12 -21.91 -0.74 -2.35
CA ASN A 12 -20.61 -0.55 -3.00
C ASN A 12 -19.42 -0.71 -2.04
N MET A 13 -19.62 -1.37 -0.88
CA MET A 13 -18.54 -1.61 0.08
C MET A 13 -17.53 -2.62 -0.48
N HIS A 14 -16.28 -2.24 -0.54
CA HIS A 14 -15.18 -3.13 -0.85
C HIS A 14 -14.76 -3.87 0.44
N ALA A 15 -15.00 -5.17 0.49
CA ALA A 15 -14.66 -5.98 1.65
C ALA A 15 -13.22 -6.51 1.53
N VAL A 16 -12.40 -6.26 2.54
CA VAL A 16 -11.02 -6.72 2.66
C VAL A 16 -10.87 -7.57 3.91
N SER A 17 -10.15 -8.67 3.82
CA SER A 17 -9.73 -9.45 4.98
C SER A 17 -8.21 -9.42 5.10
N VAL A 18 -7.71 -8.87 6.20
CA VAL A 18 -6.29 -8.95 6.58
C VAL A 18 -6.03 -10.07 7.59
N THR A 19 -7.06 -10.86 7.94
CA THR A 19 -6.96 -11.96 8.91
C THR A 19 -6.01 -13.04 8.42
N GLY A 20 -4.81 -13.13 9.03
CA GLY A 20 -3.76 -14.07 8.62
C GLY A 20 -3.22 -13.84 7.21
N ARG A 21 -3.37 -12.64 6.68
CA ARG A 21 -2.97 -12.25 5.32
C ARG A 21 -2.07 -11.01 5.35
N PRO A 22 -1.23 -10.80 4.32
CA PRO A 22 -0.45 -9.56 4.21
C PRO A 22 -1.36 -8.35 3.91
N TRP A 23 -0.81 -7.15 4.00
CA TRP A 23 -1.49 -5.87 3.76
C TRP A 23 -1.98 -5.65 2.32
N HIS A 24 -1.57 -6.50 1.39
CA HIS A 24 -1.70 -6.30 -0.06
C HIS A 24 -3.11 -5.84 -0.51
N GLU A 25 -4.16 -6.54 -0.08
CA GLU A 25 -5.53 -6.20 -0.48
C GLU A 25 -6.02 -4.87 0.12
N LEU A 26 -5.59 -4.55 1.35
CA LEU A 26 -5.88 -3.25 1.96
C LEU A 26 -5.14 -2.12 1.24
N ASP A 27 -3.83 -2.30 1.00
CA ASP A 27 -3.02 -1.33 0.26
C ASP A 27 -3.60 -1.06 -1.13
N ARG A 28 -4.02 -2.12 -1.83
CA ARG A 28 -4.68 -2.03 -3.12
C ARG A 28 -5.97 -1.22 -3.04
N ALA A 29 -6.85 -1.52 -2.09
CA ALA A 29 -8.13 -0.83 -1.95
C ALA A 29 -7.92 0.67 -1.66
N LEU A 30 -6.93 1.03 -0.83
CA LEU A 30 -6.55 2.40 -0.53
C LEU A 30 -5.99 3.12 -1.77
N LEU A 31 -5.08 2.49 -2.51
CA LEU A 31 -4.49 3.06 -3.72
C LEU A 31 -5.48 3.17 -4.88
N GLU A 32 -6.51 2.34 -4.90
CA GLU A 32 -7.65 2.45 -5.83
C GLU A 32 -8.66 3.54 -5.41
N TYR A 33 -8.43 4.19 -4.26
CA TYR A 33 -9.33 5.22 -3.69
C TYR A 33 -10.77 4.72 -3.53
N ARG A 34 -10.95 3.47 -3.09
CA ARG A 34 -12.28 2.90 -2.87
C ARG A 34 -13.07 3.75 -1.87
N PRO A 35 -14.33 4.14 -2.19
CA PRO A 35 -15.07 5.08 -1.36
C PRO A 35 -15.44 4.54 0.02
N LEU A 36 -15.66 3.23 0.11
CA LEU A 36 -15.99 2.54 1.35
C LEU A 36 -15.27 1.19 1.40
N ILE A 37 -14.45 0.99 2.45
CA ILE A 37 -13.69 -0.25 2.64
C ILE A 37 -14.08 -0.84 4.00
N GLY A 38 -14.59 -2.06 4.00
CA GLY A 38 -14.83 -2.85 5.21
C GLY A 38 -13.67 -3.81 5.45
N VAL A 39 -13.00 -3.72 6.60
CA VAL A 39 -11.81 -4.51 6.91
C VAL A 39 -12.08 -5.49 8.04
N LEU A 40 -11.88 -6.78 7.78
CA LEU A 40 -11.81 -7.82 8.81
C LEU A 40 -10.37 -7.91 9.33
N THR A 41 -10.23 -7.65 10.60
CA THR A 41 -8.96 -7.52 11.33
C THR A 41 -8.54 -8.83 11.99
N ASP A 42 -7.33 -8.84 12.55
CA ASP A 42 -6.81 -9.90 13.41
C ASP A 42 -5.99 -9.32 14.59
N ARG A 43 -5.20 -10.16 15.27
CA ARG A 43 -4.39 -9.73 16.41
C ARG A 43 -3.13 -8.95 16.03
N VAL A 44 -2.71 -8.99 14.76
CA VAL A 44 -1.54 -8.28 14.21
C VAL A 44 -2.00 -7.05 13.44
N HIS A 45 -3.02 -7.22 12.59
CA HIS A 45 -3.60 -6.16 11.77
C HIS A 45 -4.78 -5.52 12.52
N THR A 46 -4.44 -4.89 13.65
CA THR A 46 -5.40 -4.19 14.51
C THR A 46 -5.82 -2.84 13.93
N PRO A 47 -6.92 -2.22 14.40
CA PRO A 47 -7.33 -0.90 13.90
C PRO A 47 -6.24 0.18 14.02
N ASP A 48 -5.49 0.19 15.13
CA ASP A 48 -4.36 1.10 15.31
C ASP A 48 -3.19 0.80 14.35
N ALA A 49 -2.92 -0.48 14.09
CA ALA A 49 -1.90 -0.87 13.11
C ALA A 49 -2.29 -0.44 11.68
N ILE A 50 -3.58 -0.54 11.32
CA ILE A 50 -4.12 -0.03 10.05
C ILE A 50 -3.92 1.49 9.99
N ALA A 51 -4.30 2.22 11.06
CA ALA A 51 -4.14 3.67 11.14
C ALA A 51 -2.67 4.10 10.98
N LYS A 52 -1.75 3.47 11.71
CA LYS A 52 -0.29 3.71 11.62
C LYS A 52 0.23 3.47 10.19
N ARG A 53 -0.20 2.37 9.55
CA ARG A 53 0.18 2.09 8.17
C ARG A 53 -0.33 3.15 7.19
N MET A 54 -1.58 3.58 7.33
CA MET A 54 -2.14 4.64 6.48
C MET A 54 -1.35 5.94 6.64
N MET A 55 -1.01 6.33 7.86
CA MET A 55 -0.19 7.52 8.15
C MET A 55 1.24 7.37 7.59
N GLU A 56 1.86 6.21 7.73
CA GLU A 56 3.22 5.95 7.23
C GLU A 56 3.33 6.21 5.72
N TYR A 57 2.29 5.92 4.96
CA TYR A 57 2.25 6.08 3.51
C TYR A 57 1.39 7.27 3.05
N HIS A 58 1.01 8.18 3.97
CA HIS A 58 0.20 9.37 3.67
C HIS A 58 -1.12 9.05 2.95
N LEU A 59 -1.76 7.95 3.32
CA LEU A 59 -3.06 7.48 2.82
C LEU A 59 -4.21 7.80 3.79
N ASP A 60 -3.90 8.46 4.90
CA ASP A 60 -4.81 8.79 6.00
C ASP A 60 -5.72 9.99 5.68
N LYS A 61 -5.20 10.99 4.95
CA LYS A 61 -5.84 12.31 4.80
C LYS A 61 -7.19 12.30 4.08
N ASP A 62 -7.43 11.28 3.28
CA ASP A 62 -8.64 11.16 2.47
C ASP A 62 -9.70 10.26 3.09
N TYR A 63 -9.42 9.69 4.26
CA TYR A 63 -10.28 8.72 4.91
C TYR A 63 -10.57 9.09 6.35
N THR A 64 -11.78 8.73 6.78
CA THR A 64 -12.13 8.60 8.19
C THR A 64 -12.28 7.14 8.54
N MET A 65 -12.05 6.80 9.82
CA MET A 65 -12.13 5.43 10.31
C MET A 65 -13.21 5.30 11.38
N ARG A 66 -13.98 4.23 11.28
CA ARG A 66 -14.85 3.73 12.35
C ARG A 66 -14.41 2.35 12.76
N VAL A 67 -14.48 2.07 14.05
CA VAL A 67 -14.11 0.77 14.60
C VAL A 67 -15.29 0.18 15.35
N ALA A 68 -15.51 -1.11 15.20
CA ALA A 68 -16.48 -1.85 16.01
C ALA A 68 -15.80 -3.03 16.69
N GLU A 69 -16.04 -3.18 17.99
CA GLU A 69 -15.64 -4.32 18.82
C GLU A 69 -16.83 -5.21 19.10
N HIS A 70 -16.64 -6.52 19.12
CA HIS A 70 -17.61 -7.54 19.51
C HIS A 70 -19.00 -7.41 18.87
N LEU A 71 -19.06 -7.02 17.59
CA LEU A 71 -20.32 -6.82 16.85
C LEU A 71 -21.27 -8.02 16.99
N GLY A 72 -22.51 -7.71 17.39
CA GLY A 72 -23.56 -8.70 17.60
C GLY A 72 -23.57 -9.32 19.00
N ASN A 73 -22.70 -8.87 19.91
CA ASN A 73 -22.75 -9.23 21.32
C ASN A 73 -23.31 -8.05 22.13
N PRO A 74 -24.60 -8.05 22.56
CA PRO A 74 -25.24 -6.90 23.21
C PRO A 74 -24.55 -6.41 24.48
N GLU A 75 -23.82 -7.30 25.18
CA GLU A 75 -23.13 -6.96 26.44
C GLU A 75 -21.73 -6.36 26.22
N LYS A 76 -21.10 -6.63 25.06
CA LYS A 76 -19.71 -6.28 24.79
C LYS A 76 -19.53 -5.38 23.58
N GLU A 77 -20.58 -5.22 22.78
CA GLU A 77 -20.52 -4.43 21.56
C GLU A 77 -20.16 -2.98 21.87
N LYS A 78 -19.17 -2.46 21.20
CA LYS A 78 -18.74 -1.08 21.29
C LYS A 78 -18.42 -0.54 19.91
N ILE A 79 -19.01 0.60 19.58
CA ILE A 79 -18.81 1.27 18.29
C ILE A 79 -18.15 2.61 18.54
N TYR A 80 -16.99 2.78 17.91
CA TYR A 80 -16.24 4.02 17.87
C TYR A 80 -16.62 4.76 16.59
N LYS A 81 -17.43 5.83 16.76
CA LYS A 81 -17.88 6.63 15.61
C LYS A 81 -16.76 7.57 15.18
N THR A 82 -16.61 7.72 13.93
CA THR A 82 -15.73 8.64 13.19
C THR A 82 -14.68 9.39 14.02
N TYR A 83 -13.49 8.83 14.07
CA TYR A 83 -12.31 9.49 14.63
C TYR A 83 -11.33 9.84 13.50
N PRO A 84 -10.54 10.91 13.63
CA PRO A 84 -9.34 11.10 12.83
C PRO A 84 -8.44 9.87 12.94
N ILE A 85 -7.78 9.54 11.85
CA ILE A 85 -6.92 8.32 11.79
C ILE A 85 -5.77 8.42 12.79
N GLU A 86 -5.26 9.62 13.03
CA GLU A 86 -4.22 9.90 14.02
C GLU A 86 -4.65 9.48 15.44
N GLU A 87 -5.88 9.78 15.82
CA GLU A 87 -6.39 9.40 17.15
C GLU A 87 -6.53 7.88 17.27
N ILE A 88 -7.03 7.21 16.24
CA ILE A 88 -7.13 5.74 16.20
C ILE A 88 -5.76 5.08 16.36
N SER A 89 -4.71 5.67 15.81
CA SER A 89 -3.35 5.13 15.88
C SER A 89 -2.81 5.01 17.32
N GLU A 90 -3.34 5.81 18.24
CA GLU A 90 -2.94 5.84 19.64
C GLU A 90 -3.89 5.05 20.57
N MET A 91 -4.96 4.49 20.02
CA MET A 91 -5.97 3.72 20.77
C MET A 91 -5.63 2.23 20.79
N SER A 92 -6.29 1.49 21.69
CA SER A 92 -6.24 0.03 21.75
C SER A 92 -7.66 -0.53 21.66
N PHE A 93 -7.80 -1.66 20.97
CA PHE A 93 -9.09 -2.25 20.68
C PHE A 93 -9.17 -3.72 21.07
N SER A 94 -10.32 -4.12 21.61
CA SER A 94 -10.60 -5.51 21.98
C SER A 94 -10.92 -6.36 20.75
N ASN A 95 -10.56 -7.63 20.77
CA ASN A 95 -10.93 -8.59 19.73
C ASN A 95 -12.20 -9.37 20.12
N PRO A 96 -13.04 -9.77 19.14
CA PRO A 96 -12.94 -9.46 17.70
C PRO A 96 -13.33 -8.02 17.37
N ASN A 97 -12.69 -7.44 16.40
CA ASN A 97 -13.04 -6.11 15.92
C ASN A 97 -13.05 -6.05 14.37
N CYS A 98 -13.59 -4.98 13.83
CA CYS A 98 -13.54 -4.69 12.40
C CYS A 98 -13.55 -3.18 12.18
N VAL A 99 -13.15 -2.77 10.97
CA VAL A 99 -12.96 -1.37 10.60
C VAL A 99 -13.80 -1.04 9.38
N LEU A 100 -14.35 0.17 9.36
CA LEU A 100 -14.86 0.82 8.15
C LEU A 100 -14.02 2.06 7.86
N LEU A 101 -13.42 2.09 6.66
CA LEU A 101 -12.75 3.26 6.11
C LEU A 101 -13.69 3.92 5.11
N MET A 102 -13.92 5.20 5.31
CA MET A 102 -14.81 6.00 4.46
C MET A 102 -14.01 7.13 3.86
N LYS A 103 -13.97 7.18 2.53
CA LYS A 103 -13.31 8.27 1.82
C LYS A 103 -14.10 9.56 1.99
N ASP A 104 -13.40 10.68 2.23
CA ASP A 104 -14.02 12.01 2.25
C ASP A 104 -14.57 12.31 0.84
N PRO A 105 -15.87 12.59 0.70
CA PRO A 105 -16.46 12.96 -0.59
C PRO A 105 -15.83 14.22 -1.21
N ASN A 106 -15.25 15.09 -0.38
CA ASN A 106 -14.60 16.33 -0.83
C ASN A 106 -13.12 16.13 -1.17
N SER A 107 -12.57 14.91 -0.96
CA SER A 107 -11.20 14.61 -1.33
C SER A 107 -11.03 14.75 -2.84
N THR A 108 -10.08 15.59 -3.23
CA THR A 108 -9.69 15.81 -4.62
C THR A 108 -8.57 14.91 -5.07
N GLN A 109 -8.08 14.01 -4.19
CA GLN A 109 -7.02 13.09 -4.56
C GLN A 109 -7.47 12.13 -5.66
N GLN A 110 -6.70 12.16 -6.73
CA GLN A 110 -6.84 11.27 -7.89
C GLN A 110 -5.58 10.41 -8.01
N ARG A 111 -5.70 9.33 -8.77
CA ARG A 111 -4.50 8.56 -9.13
C ARG A 111 -3.45 9.50 -9.71
N PRO A 112 -2.22 9.45 -9.22
CA PRO A 112 -1.16 10.30 -9.73
C PRO A 112 -0.92 10.02 -11.21
N ALA A 113 -0.55 11.05 -11.94
CA ALA A 113 -0.09 10.87 -13.31
C ALA A 113 1.18 10.02 -13.35
N LEU A 114 1.36 9.26 -14.42
CA LEU A 114 2.60 8.55 -14.71
C LEU A 114 3.72 9.58 -14.98
N GLY A 115 4.95 9.24 -14.61
CA GLY A 115 6.12 10.11 -14.85
C GLY A 115 6.43 11.04 -13.68
N ILE A 116 6.57 10.52 -12.48
CA ILE A 116 7.02 11.29 -11.31
C ILE A 116 8.37 11.96 -11.64
N PRO A 117 8.51 13.30 -11.50
CA PRO A 117 9.78 13.96 -11.76
C PRO A 117 10.94 13.40 -10.93
N ASP A 118 12.11 13.20 -11.54
CA ASP A 118 13.29 12.66 -10.86
C ASP A 118 13.68 13.46 -9.61
N THR A 119 13.42 14.77 -9.63
CA THR A 119 13.69 15.69 -8.50
C THR A 119 12.79 15.46 -7.29
N LYS A 120 11.77 14.64 -7.41
CA LYS A 120 10.87 14.25 -6.30
C LYS A 120 11.33 13.00 -5.57
N PHE A 121 12.42 12.37 -6.01
CA PHE A 121 13.00 11.20 -5.35
C PHE A 121 14.22 11.58 -4.51
N VAL A 122 14.38 10.92 -3.38
CA VAL A 122 15.63 10.88 -2.63
C VAL A 122 16.63 10.05 -3.44
N LEU A 123 17.80 10.60 -3.70
CA LEU A 123 18.82 9.98 -4.54
C LEU A 123 19.99 9.43 -3.71
N LEU A 124 20.57 8.33 -4.14
CA LEU A 124 21.79 7.80 -3.55
C LEU A 124 22.93 8.82 -3.66
N ASN A 125 23.37 9.35 -2.53
CA ASN A 125 24.45 10.35 -2.45
C ASN A 125 24.27 11.53 -3.43
N ASN A 126 23.02 11.97 -3.66
CA ASN A 126 22.63 13.01 -4.62
C ASN A 126 23.08 12.71 -6.09
N ARG A 127 23.31 11.45 -6.43
CA ARG A 127 23.76 11.04 -7.77
C ARG A 127 22.57 10.98 -8.75
N THR A 128 22.39 12.05 -9.49
CA THR A 128 21.28 12.19 -10.47
C THR A 128 21.33 11.17 -11.61
N LYS A 129 22.47 10.49 -11.83
CA LYS A 129 22.62 9.44 -12.85
C LYS A 129 22.21 8.04 -12.36
N MET A 130 21.93 7.90 -11.06
CA MET A 130 21.56 6.61 -10.45
C MET A 130 20.05 6.50 -10.22
N ILE A 131 19.28 7.02 -11.13
CA ILE A 131 17.82 6.86 -11.20
C ILE A 131 17.42 6.70 -12.65
N THR A 132 16.58 5.74 -12.95
CA THR A 132 15.93 5.61 -14.25
C THR A 132 15.11 6.86 -14.52
N LYS A 133 15.40 7.58 -15.61
CA LYS A 133 14.83 8.89 -15.92
C LYS A 133 13.32 8.79 -16.17
N ALA A 134 12.56 9.81 -15.74
CA ALA A 134 11.10 9.80 -15.84
C ALA A 134 10.58 9.42 -17.25
N PRO A 135 11.09 9.97 -18.38
CA PRO A 135 10.66 9.54 -19.69
C PRO A 135 10.94 8.05 -19.98
N ILE A 136 12.08 7.56 -19.52
CA ILE A 136 12.46 6.15 -19.71
C ILE A 136 11.53 5.25 -18.86
N ARG A 137 11.32 5.57 -17.58
CA ARG A 137 10.39 4.82 -16.71
C ARG A 137 8.99 4.72 -17.33
N VAL A 138 8.47 5.82 -17.89
CA VAL A 138 7.15 5.83 -18.54
C VAL A 138 7.12 4.87 -19.73
N ILE A 139 8.14 4.90 -20.58
CA ILE A 139 8.24 4.01 -21.74
C ILE A 139 8.35 2.55 -21.28
N ASP A 140 9.24 2.26 -20.34
CA ASP A 140 9.48 0.90 -19.85
C ASP A 140 8.20 0.32 -19.22
N LEU A 141 7.51 1.07 -18.34
CA LEU A 141 6.26 0.63 -17.73
C LEU A 141 5.14 0.42 -18.74
N SER A 142 5.13 1.19 -19.83
CA SER A 142 4.18 1.01 -20.93
C SER A 142 4.45 -0.27 -21.73
N LEU A 143 5.74 -0.59 -21.96
CA LEU A 143 6.14 -1.78 -22.72
C LEU A 143 5.99 -3.09 -21.92
N LEU A 144 6.03 -3.01 -20.60
CA LEU A 144 5.91 -4.18 -19.72
C LEU A 144 4.48 -4.72 -19.59
N GLU A 145 3.47 -4.03 -20.14
CA GLU A 145 2.05 -4.46 -20.15
C GLU A 145 1.52 -4.88 -18.76
N LEU A 146 1.92 -4.14 -17.72
CA LEU A 146 1.68 -4.48 -16.31
C LEU A 146 0.21 -4.56 -15.92
N HIS A 147 -0.71 -4.08 -16.73
CA HIS A 147 -2.15 -4.13 -16.48
C HIS A 147 -2.71 -5.56 -16.46
N ASP A 148 -2.12 -6.47 -17.23
CA ASP A 148 -2.50 -7.87 -17.30
C ASP A 148 -1.61 -8.80 -16.44
N SER A 149 -0.54 -8.24 -15.86
CA SER A 149 0.41 -8.96 -15.00
C SER A 149 -0.12 -9.11 -13.57
N ARG A 150 0.33 -10.14 -12.84
CA ARG A 150 0.08 -10.34 -11.41
C ARG A 150 1.31 -10.04 -10.58
N SER A 151 2.49 -10.24 -11.15
CA SER A 151 3.78 -10.09 -10.50
C SER A 151 4.75 -9.29 -11.34
N PHE A 152 5.56 -8.47 -10.66
CA PHE A 152 6.56 -7.62 -11.27
C PHE A 152 7.86 -7.61 -10.44
N TRP A 153 9.00 -7.84 -11.08
CA TRP A 153 10.30 -7.76 -10.46
C TRP A 153 11.11 -6.59 -11.02
N ASP A 154 11.64 -5.78 -10.10
CA ASP A 154 12.54 -4.65 -10.39
C ASP A 154 13.92 -5.01 -9.88
N ILE A 155 14.80 -5.45 -10.78
CA ILE A 155 16.16 -5.91 -10.46
C ILE A 155 17.14 -4.76 -10.69
N GLY A 156 17.84 -4.33 -9.63
CA GLY A 156 18.66 -3.13 -9.64
C GLY A 156 17.87 -1.87 -9.27
N ALA A 157 16.97 -1.98 -8.30
CA ALA A 157 15.97 -0.95 -7.99
C ALA A 157 16.54 0.41 -7.56
N CYS A 158 17.74 0.46 -6.99
CA CYS A 158 18.49 1.64 -6.56
C CYS A 158 17.66 2.64 -5.72
N THR A 159 16.93 3.55 -6.36
CA THR A 159 16.02 4.52 -5.70
C THR A 159 14.60 3.99 -5.51
N GLY A 160 14.27 2.84 -6.08
CA GLY A 160 12.94 2.27 -6.14
C GLY A 160 11.98 2.99 -7.10
N SER A 161 12.47 3.87 -7.94
CA SER A 161 11.62 4.74 -8.76
C SER A 161 10.71 3.98 -9.73
N VAL A 162 11.18 2.88 -10.31
CA VAL A 162 10.39 2.02 -11.23
C VAL A 162 9.33 1.26 -10.45
N SER A 163 9.73 0.58 -9.36
CA SER A 163 8.81 -0.12 -8.45
C SER A 163 7.71 0.78 -7.90
N ILE A 164 8.06 2.02 -7.52
CA ILE A 164 7.14 3.01 -6.94
C ILE A 164 6.12 3.47 -7.99
N GLU A 165 6.54 3.80 -9.19
CA GLU A 165 5.61 4.14 -10.27
C GLU A 165 4.73 2.97 -10.65
N ALA A 166 5.29 1.76 -10.75
CA ALA A 166 4.52 0.54 -11.00
C ALA A 166 3.45 0.32 -9.93
N ARG A 167 3.79 0.44 -8.62
CA ARG A 167 2.84 0.30 -7.51
C ARG A 167 1.71 1.31 -7.60
N ARG A 168 1.99 2.56 -7.92
CA ARG A 168 0.98 3.61 -7.98
C ARG A 168 0.04 3.48 -9.16
N GLN A 169 0.52 2.98 -10.30
CA GLN A 169 -0.29 2.80 -11.50
C GLN A 169 -1.03 1.46 -11.51
N TYR A 170 -0.42 0.42 -10.96
CA TYR A 170 -0.92 -0.95 -10.97
C TYR A 170 -0.98 -1.53 -9.54
N PRO A 171 -1.94 -1.05 -8.71
CA PRO A 171 -2.03 -1.44 -7.30
C PRO A 171 -2.26 -2.94 -7.06
N HIS A 172 -2.67 -3.69 -8.06
CA HIS A 172 -2.94 -5.13 -7.99
C HIS A 172 -1.68 -6.00 -8.04
N LEU A 173 -0.53 -5.45 -8.47
CA LEU A 173 0.70 -6.22 -8.65
C LEU A 173 1.32 -6.70 -7.32
N ASP A 174 1.86 -7.92 -7.31
CA ASP A 174 2.89 -8.31 -6.35
C ASP A 174 4.25 -7.79 -6.87
N ILE A 175 4.79 -6.77 -6.21
CA ILE A 175 6.03 -6.12 -6.63
C ILE A 175 7.17 -6.55 -5.71
N ARG A 176 8.25 -7.09 -6.31
CA ARG A 176 9.50 -7.38 -5.64
C ARG A 176 10.60 -6.51 -6.22
N ALA A 177 11.27 -5.75 -5.36
CA ALA A 177 12.42 -4.92 -5.70
C ALA A 177 13.70 -5.57 -5.17
N PHE A 178 14.69 -5.70 -6.02
CA PHE A 178 15.98 -6.31 -5.68
C PHE A 178 17.09 -5.28 -5.84
N GLU A 179 17.94 -5.14 -4.82
CA GLU A 179 19.05 -4.20 -4.85
C GLU A 179 20.25 -4.77 -4.08
N VAL A 180 21.44 -4.69 -4.68
CA VAL A 180 22.64 -5.23 -4.08
C VAL A 180 23.25 -4.32 -3.00
N ARG A 181 22.98 -3.02 -3.07
CA ARG A 181 23.56 -2.01 -2.17
C ARG A 181 22.71 -1.83 -0.93
N GLU A 182 23.27 -2.13 0.23
CA GLU A 182 22.58 -1.96 1.52
C GLU A 182 22.13 -0.52 1.77
N GLU A 183 22.92 0.47 1.38
CA GLU A 183 22.57 1.88 1.54
C GLU A 183 21.32 2.31 0.77
N CYS A 184 20.93 1.57 -0.25
CA CYS A 184 19.69 1.84 -1.01
C CYS A 184 18.42 1.43 -0.26
N GLU A 185 18.48 0.56 0.73
CA GLU A 185 17.31 0.13 1.49
C GLU A 185 16.55 1.31 2.10
N SER A 186 17.27 2.16 2.84
CA SER A 186 16.67 3.33 3.48
C SER A 186 16.09 4.31 2.47
N ILE A 187 16.73 4.46 1.30
CA ILE A 187 16.31 5.34 0.22
C ILE A 187 15.03 4.83 -0.44
N ILE A 188 14.97 3.54 -0.78
CA ILE A 188 13.78 2.91 -1.39
C ILE A 188 12.60 3.03 -0.44
N ARG A 189 12.78 2.72 0.85
CA ARG A 189 11.72 2.84 1.86
C ARG A 189 11.25 4.29 2.05
N ALA A 190 12.17 5.25 2.10
CA ALA A 190 11.84 6.68 2.19
C ALA A 190 11.05 7.16 0.97
N ASN A 191 11.48 6.78 -0.23
CA ASN A 191 10.79 7.11 -1.48
C ASN A 191 9.40 6.44 -1.56
N ALA A 192 9.27 5.18 -1.13
CA ALA A 192 7.98 4.49 -1.10
C ALA A 192 6.98 5.20 -0.19
N ARG A 193 7.40 5.67 0.99
CA ARG A 193 6.57 6.49 1.88
C ARG A 193 6.22 7.84 1.25
N LEU A 194 7.24 8.56 0.76
CA LEU A 194 7.07 9.87 0.14
C LEU A 194 6.05 9.87 -1.00
N HIS A 195 6.00 8.78 -1.75
CA HIS A 195 5.13 8.64 -2.92
C HIS A 195 3.91 7.76 -2.67
N SER A 196 3.56 7.46 -1.41
CA SER A 196 2.38 6.64 -1.07
C SER A 196 2.34 5.32 -1.85
N ALA A 197 3.45 4.59 -1.82
CA ALA A 197 3.62 3.32 -2.55
C ALA A 197 3.90 2.15 -1.58
N PRO A 198 2.90 1.71 -0.77
CA PRO A 198 3.07 0.59 0.15
C PRO A 198 3.19 -0.75 -0.57
N GLY A 199 3.64 -1.78 0.15
CA GLY A 199 3.59 -3.17 -0.31
C GLY A 199 4.60 -3.53 -1.40
N ILE A 200 5.72 -2.81 -1.49
CA ILE A 200 6.88 -3.21 -2.29
C ILE A 200 7.74 -4.14 -1.44
N ASN A 201 7.89 -5.40 -1.86
CA ASN A 201 8.72 -6.40 -1.20
C ASN A 201 10.18 -6.18 -1.58
N LEU A 202 10.95 -5.55 -0.69
CA LEU A 202 12.35 -5.21 -0.93
C LEU A 202 13.29 -6.31 -0.45
N HIS A 203 14.17 -6.74 -1.33
CA HIS A 203 15.24 -7.72 -1.09
C HIS A 203 16.60 -7.06 -1.31
N ILE A 204 17.42 -7.02 -0.24
CA ILE A 204 18.78 -6.49 -0.31
C ILE A 204 19.76 -7.64 -0.38
N GLY A 205 20.63 -7.60 -1.39
CA GLY A 205 21.65 -8.61 -1.65
C GLY A 205 21.83 -8.85 -3.15
N ASN A 206 22.79 -9.70 -3.47
CA ASN A 206 22.97 -10.09 -4.86
C ASN A 206 21.80 -10.97 -5.32
N PHE A 207 21.11 -10.54 -6.36
CA PHE A 207 19.93 -11.23 -6.89
C PHE A 207 20.18 -12.72 -7.18
N LEU A 208 21.38 -13.05 -7.67
CA LEU A 208 21.75 -14.43 -8.02
C LEU A 208 21.95 -15.35 -6.81
N ASP A 209 22.16 -14.78 -5.62
CA ASP A 209 22.40 -15.52 -4.37
C ASP A 209 21.14 -15.59 -3.49
N LEU A 210 20.07 -14.89 -3.88
CA LEU A 210 18.83 -14.86 -3.11
C LEU A 210 18.07 -16.18 -3.31
N PRO A 211 17.46 -16.73 -2.24
CA PRO A 211 16.64 -17.95 -2.31
C PRO A 211 15.32 -17.64 -3.02
N ILE A 212 15.35 -17.61 -4.34
CA ILE A 212 14.15 -17.53 -5.15
C ILE A 212 13.70 -18.98 -5.36
N GLU A 213 12.46 -19.29 -4.98
CA GLU A 213 11.91 -20.61 -5.22
C GLU A 213 11.95 -20.92 -6.72
N GLU A 214 12.50 -22.09 -7.09
CA GLU A 214 12.75 -22.48 -8.49
C GLU A 214 11.52 -22.42 -9.40
N ASN A 215 10.32 -22.43 -8.83
CA ASN A 215 9.06 -22.39 -9.55
C ASN A 215 8.31 -21.03 -9.40
N THR A 216 8.98 -19.98 -8.95
CA THR A 216 8.34 -18.67 -8.86
C THR A 216 8.18 -18.09 -10.27
N ALA A 217 6.99 -18.24 -10.84
CA ALA A 217 6.65 -17.57 -12.09
C ALA A 217 6.55 -16.06 -11.84
N VAL A 218 7.18 -15.26 -12.69
CA VAL A 218 7.04 -13.81 -12.73
C VAL A 218 6.53 -13.40 -14.10
N ASP A 219 5.53 -12.51 -14.12
CA ASP A 219 4.91 -12.09 -15.38
C ASP A 219 5.73 -11.02 -16.11
N ALA A 220 6.36 -10.12 -15.36
CA ALA A 220 7.15 -9.02 -15.91
C ALA A 220 8.40 -8.75 -15.07
N VAL A 221 9.51 -8.43 -15.77
CA VAL A 221 10.81 -8.13 -15.14
C VAL A 221 11.39 -6.87 -15.77
N PHE A 222 11.83 -5.94 -14.93
CA PHE A 222 12.69 -4.83 -15.31
C PHE A 222 14.08 -5.08 -14.75
N ILE A 223 15.12 -4.82 -15.56
CA ILE A 223 16.53 -4.92 -15.16
C ILE A 223 17.17 -3.55 -15.38
N GLY A 224 17.55 -2.90 -14.26
CA GLY A 224 18.15 -1.57 -14.22
C GLY A 224 19.68 -1.55 -14.15
#